data_d7c930fec4c54d27067b5bbb0f2fc9d9
#
_entry.id   d7c930fec4c54d27067b5bbb0f2fc9d9
#
_cell.length_a   1.000
_cell.length_b   1.000
_cell.length_c   1.000
_cell.angle_alpha   90.00
_cell.angle_beta   90.00
_cell.angle_gamma   90.00
#
_symmetry.space_group_name_H-M   'P 1'
#
loop_
_entity.id
_entity.type
_entity.pdbx_description
1 polymer ?
#
loop_
_entity_poly.entity_id
_entity_poly.type
_entity_poly.pdbx_seq_one_letter_code
_entity_poly.pdbx_strand_id
1 'polypeptide(L)'
;MLFSHYCLDKPGAEGVRLENRDNHLEFVASYGDAVKIAGPVLSDDGEKMAGSILIVEHESLDAAKAWGELDPYARAGLFESVDIRPWKWIIGNPEDAS
;
A
#
# COMPACT_ATOMS: atom_id res chain seq x y z
N MET A 1 -10.46 9.99 -7.39
CA MET A 1 -9.38 10.71 -6.70
C MET A 1 -8.33 9.72 -6.22
N LEU A 2 -7.06 10.11 -6.29
CA LEU A 2 -5.98 9.26 -5.82
C LEU A 2 -5.77 9.41 -4.31
N PHE A 3 -5.32 8.34 -3.69
CA PHE A 3 -4.99 8.30 -2.26
C PHE A 3 -3.65 7.61 -2.06
N SER A 4 -2.85 8.13 -1.13
CA SER A 4 -1.63 7.48 -0.71
C SER A 4 -1.93 6.57 0.48
N HIS A 5 -1.40 5.35 0.42
CA HIS A 5 -1.42 4.41 1.53
C HIS A 5 0.03 4.23 1.97
N TYR A 6 0.37 4.74 3.13
CA TYR A 6 1.71 4.59 3.71
C TYR A 6 1.60 3.71 4.94
N CYS A 7 2.12 2.51 4.84
CA CYS A 7 1.99 1.48 5.88
C CYS A 7 3.38 1.09 6.37
N LEU A 8 3.59 1.16 7.68
CA LEU A 8 4.84 0.71 8.29
C LEU A 8 4.59 -0.54 9.11
N ASP A 9 5.49 -1.52 8.96
CA ASP A 9 5.40 -2.79 9.65
C ASP A 9 5.80 -2.66 11.12
N LYS A 10 5.25 -3.53 11.95
CA LYS A 10 5.71 -3.68 13.33
C LYS A 10 7.15 -4.19 13.33
N PRO A 11 7.99 -3.74 14.29
CA PRO A 11 9.34 -4.27 14.40
C PRO A 11 9.34 -5.80 14.54
N GLY A 12 10.23 -6.45 13.83
CA GLY A 12 10.36 -7.92 13.89
C GLY A 12 9.26 -8.70 13.18
N ALA A 13 8.44 -8.05 12.36
CA ALA A 13 7.28 -8.69 11.72
C ALA A 13 7.58 -9.21 10.30
N GLU A 14 8.83 -9.37 9.93
CA GLU A 14 9.20 -9.84 8.58
C GLU A 14 8.58 -11.19 8.24
N GLY A 15 8.51 -12.10 9.21
CA GLY A 15 7.88 -13.41 9.01
C GLY A 15 6.41 -13.30 8.69
N VAL A 16 5.70 -12.37 9.33
CA VAL A 16 4.29 -12.11 9.05
C VAL A 16 4.12 -11.59 7.62
N ARG A 17 4.99 -10.68 7.19
CA ARG A 17 4.97 -10.16 5.82
C ARG A 17 5.18 -11.27 4.79
N LEU A 18 6.20 -12.09 4.97
CA LEU A 18 6.52 -13.17 4.04
C LEU A 18 5.40 -14.21 3.97
N GLU A 19 4.82 -14.53 5.11
CA GLU A 19 3.73 -15.51 5.22
C GLU A 19 2.46 -15.06 4.51
N ASN A 20 2.21 -13.75 4.43
CA ASN A 20 0.99 -13.18 3.84
C ASN A 20 1.25 -12.51 2.49
N ARG A 21 2.47 -12.58 1.96
CA ARG A 21 2.85 -11.86 0.74
C ARG A 21 2.04 -12.25 -0.48
N ASP A 22 1.88 -13.53 -0.72
CA ASP A 22 1.15 -14.02 -1.90
C ASP A 22 -0.31 -13.55 -1.87
N ASN A 23 -0.95 -13.63 -0.71
CA ASN A 23 -2.33 -13.18 -0.54
C ASN A 23 -2.45 -11.67 -0.73
N HIS A 24 -1.49 -10.90 -0.23
CA HIS A 24 -1.44 -9.45 -0.42
C HIS A 24 -1.30 -9.08 -1.89
N LEU A 25 -0.38 -9.71 -2.61
CA LEU A 25 -0.16 -9.43 -4.03
C LEU A 25 -1.41 -9.76 -4.86
N GLU A 26 -2.08 -10.85 -4.54
CA GLU A 26 -3.33 -11.25 -5.18
C GLU A 26 -4.44 -10.24 -4.91
N PHE A 27 -4.55 -9.77 -3.67
CA PHE A 27 -5.52 -8.76 -3.26
C PHE A 27 -5.29 -7.45 -4.03
N VAL A 28 -4.06 -6.97 -4.09
CA VAL A 28 -3.71 -5.74 -4.81
C VAL A 28 -3.99 -5.89 -6.31
N ALA A 29 -3.62 -7.03 -6.88
CA ALA A 29 -3.86 -7.31 -8.31
C ALA A 29 -5.35 -7.34 -8.65
N SER A 30 -6.19 -7.78 -7.72
CA SER A 30 -7.64 -7.84 -7.93
C SER A 30 -8.29 -6.47 -8.08
N TYR A 31 -7.64 -5.41 -7.61
CA TYR A 31 -8.13 -4.05 -7.74
C TYR A 31 -7.77 -3.41 -9.10
N GLY A 32 -6.95 -4.08 -9.88
CA GLY A 32 -6.67 -3.73 -11.27
C GLY A 32 -6.03 -2.37 -11.48
N ASP A 33 -6.52 -1.66 -12.48
CA ASP A 33 -5.96 -0.37 -12.91
C ASP A 33 -6.13 0.76 -11.88
N ALA A 34 -6.93 0.54 -10.85
CA ALA A 34 -7.07 1.51 -9.77
C ALA A 34 -5.75 1.66 -8.98
N VAL A 35 -4.94 0.62 -8.90
CA VAL A 35 -3.62 0.68 -8.27
C VAL A 35 -2.62 1.23 -9.28
N LYS A 36 -2.15 2.44 -9.04
CA LYS A 36 -1.25 3.15 -9.96
C LYS A 36 0.21 2.83 -9.69
N ILE A 37 0.58 2.78 -8.42
CA ILE A 37 1.95 2.52 -7.97
C ILE A 37 1.85 1.71 -6.69
N ALA A 38 2.71 0.70 -6.55
CA ALA A 38 2.79 -0.06 -5.31
C ALA A 38 4.19 -0.67 -5.17
N GLY A 39 4.71 -0.64 -3.95
CA GLY A 39 6.00 -1.24 -3.65
C GLY A 39 6.31 -1.21 -2.17
N PRO A 40 7.28 -2.03 -1.74
CA PRO A 40 7.66 -2.06 -0.32
C PRO A 40 8.56 -0.89 0.05
N VAL A 41 8.40 -0.41 1.29
CA VAL A 41 9.39 0.43 1.96
C VAL A 41 10.46 -0.51 2.51
N LEU A 42 11.71 -0.13 2.38
CA LEU A 42 12.82 -0.96 2.83
C LEU A 42 13.44 -0.42 4.12
N SER A 43 14.15 -1.29 4.83
CA SER A 43 14.99 -0.88 5.96
C SER A 43 16.10 0.06 5.47
N ASP A 44 16.75 0.76 6.39
CA ASP A 44 17.77 1.76 6.06
C ASP A 44 18.91 1.20 5.22
N ASP A 45 19.26 -0.07 5.42
CA ASP A 45 20.31 -0.74 4.63
C ASP A 45 19.78 -1.29 3.27
N GLY A 46 18.47 -1.18 3.02
CA GLY A 46 17.86 -1.66 1.78
C GLY A 46 17.68 -3.16 1.70
N GLU A 47 17.96 -3.90 2.76
CA GLU A 47 18.01 -5.37 2.73
C GLU A 47 16.66 -6.02 3.04
N LYS A 48 15.81 -5.38 3.82
CA LYS A 48 14.56 -5.96 4.32
C LYS A 48 13.36 -5.09 3.99
N MET A 49 12.22 -5.73 3.74
CA MET A 49 10.96 -5.03 3.56
C MET A 49 10.42 -4.63 4.94
N ALA A 50 10.06 -3.35 5.09
CA ALA A 50 9.66 -2.75 6.37
C ALA A 50 8.33 -2.00 6.28
N GLY A 51 7.67 -2.01 5.14
CA GLY A 51 6.42 -1.31 4.94
C GLY A 51 5.95 -1.39 3.51
N SER A 52 4.97 -0.57 3.18
CA SER A 52 4.39 -0.50 1.82
C SER A 52 3.97 0.92 1.52
N ILE A 53 4.16 1.33 0.26
CA ILE A 53 3.57 2.56 -0.29
C ILE A 53 2.72 2.15 -1.49
N LEU A 54 1.46 2.61 -1.49
CA LEU A 54 0.56 2.40 -2.62
C LEU A 54 -0.12 3.73 -2.97
N ILE A 55 -0.26 3.98 -4.26
CA ILE A 55 -1.06 5.09 -4.77
C ILE A 55 -2.23 4.47 -5.53
N VAL A 56 -3.45 4.72 -5.07
CA VAL A 56 -4.63 3.99 -5.51
C VAL A 56 -5.81 4.94 -5.74
N GLU A 57 -6.58 4.69 -6.80
CA GLU A 57 -7.81 5.42 -7.08
C GLU A 57 -8.93 4.87 -6.21
N HIS A 58 -9.63 5.76 -5.51
CA HIS A 58 -10.81 5.43 -4.71
C HIS A 58 -11.87 6.51 -4.87
N GLU A 59 -13.12 6.17 -4.57
CA GLU A 59 -14.24 7.14 -4.61
C GLU A 59 -14.17 8.18 -3.51
N SER A 60 -13.67 7.79 -2.34
CA SER A 60 -13.63 8.64 -1.15
C SER A 60 -12.56 8.17 -0.18
N LEU A 61 -12.26 9.00 0.81
CA LEU A 61 -11.34 8.62 1.89
C LEU A 61 -11.88 7.42 2.67
N ASP A 62 -13.20 7.37 2.91
CA ASP A 62 -13.80 6.24 3.61
C ASP A 62 -13.64 4.94 2.80
N ALA A 63 -13.82 5.01 1.48
CA ALA A 63 -13.62 3.86 0.59
C ALA A 63 -12.15 3.41 0.61
N ALA A 64 -11.21 4.37 0.61
CA ALA A 64 -9.78 4.06 0.69
C ALA A 64 -9.42 3.33 1.98
N LYS A 65 -9.94 3.82 3.10
CA LYS A 65 -9.71 3.18 4.41
C LYS A 65 -10.32 1.80 4.49
N ALA A 66 -11.53 1.63 3.98
CA ALA A 66 -12.21 0.33 3.95
C ALA A 66 -11.42 -0.69 3.12
N TRP A 67 -10.91 -0.27 1.96
CA TRP A 67 -10.09 -1.14 1.13
C TRP A 67 -8.79 -1.54 1.84
N GLY A 68 -8.13 -0.58 2.50
CA GLY A 68 -6.90 -0.86 3.25
C GLY A 68 -7.09 -1.87 4.36
N GLU A 69 -8.24 -1.86 5.03
CA GLU A 69 -8.57 -2.81 6.09
C GLU A 69 -8.76 -4.24 5.59
N LEU A 70 -9.07 -4.41 4.30
CA LEU A 70 -9.25 -5.72 3.68
C LEU A 70 -7.93 -6.36 3.24
N ASP A 71 -6.84 -5.58 3.20
CA ASP A 71 -5.53 -6.09 2.81
C ASP A 71 -5.12 -7.24 3.75
N PRO A 72 -4.72 -8.40 3.21
CA PRO A 72 -4.23 -9.52 4.02
C PRO A 72 -3.13 -9.13 5.01
N TYR A 73 -2.27 -8.17 4.66
CA TYR A 73 -1.26 -7.66 5.58
C TYR A 73 -1.90 -6.97 6.80
N ALA A 74 -2.91 -6.12 6.54
CA ALA A 74 -3.61 -5.43 7.62
C ALA A 74 -4.35 -6.43 8.52
N ARG A 75 -5.00 -7.42 7.90
CA ARG A 75 -5.76 -8.45 8.62
C ARG A 75 -4.86 -9.37 9.45
N ALA A 76 -3.61 -9.55 9.03
CA ALA A 76 -2.62 -10.33 9.77
C ALA A 76 -1.97 -9.54 10.92
N GLY A 77 -2.32 -8.27 11.07
CA GLY A 77 -1.74 -7.42 12.11
C GLY A 77 -0.30 -7.01 11.84
N LEU A 78 0.09 -6.96 10.57
CA LEU A 78 1.47 -6.64 10.18
C LEU A 78 1.84 -5.18 10.50
N PHE A 79 0.91 -4.25 10.29
CA PHE A 79 1.24 -2.83 10.32
C PHE A 79 1.21 -2.23 11.73
N GLU A 80 2.25 -1.48 12.06
CA GLU A 80 2.29 -0.64 13.25
C GLU A 80 1.51 0.65 13.00
N SER A 81 1.60 1.19 11.79
CA SER A 81 0.88 2.41 11.40
C SER A 81 0.41 2.34 9.95
N VAL A 82 -0.74 2.94 9.70
CA VAL A 82 -1.31 3.09 8.37
C VAL A 82 -1.77 4.54 8.24
N ASP A 83 -1.23 5.23 7.23
CA ASP A 83 -1.58 6.61 6.94
C ASP A 83 -2.19 6.66 5.54
N ILE A 84 -3.47 7.01 5.44
CA ILE A 84 -4.19 7.06 4.17
C ILE A 84 -4.68 8.48 3.97
N ARG A 85 -4.27 9.11 2.86
CA ARG A 85 -4.59 10.52 2.56
C ARG A 85 -4.95 10.73 1.10
N PRO A 86 -5.81 11.71 0.80
CA PRO A 86 -5.95 12.20 -0.56
C PRO A 86 -4.60 12.66 -1.07
N TRP A 87 -4.29 12.33 -2.33
CA TRP A 87 -2.99 12.63 -2.90
C TRP A 87 -3.15 13.07 -4.35
N LYS A 88 -2.35 14.03 -4.77
CA LYS A 88 -2.39 14.54 -6.13
C LYS A 88 -1.06 14.29 -6.83
N TRP A 89 -1.13 13.64 -7.99
CA TRP A 89 0.04 13.32 -8.78
C TRP A 89 0.41 14.51 -9.67
N ILE A 90 1.34 15.33 -9.25
CA ILE A 90 1.74 16.56 -9.94
C ILE A 90 2.84 16.30 -10.96
N ILE A 91 3.86 15.53 -10.58
CA ILE A 91 5.06 15.30 -11.38
C ILE A 91 5.18 13.81 -11.70
N GLY A 92 5.55 13.51 -12.93
CA GLY A 92 5.78 12.14 -13.36
C GLY A 92 4.53 11.33 -13.66
N ASN A 93 3.36 11.97 -13.69
CA ASN A 93 2.11 11.30 -14.00
C ASN A 93 2.06 10.94 -15.49
N PRO A 94 2.07 9.64 -15.85
CA PRO A 94 2.07 9.24 -17.26
C PRO A 94 0.77 9.59 -17.99
N GLU A 95 -0.33 9.79 -17.26
CA GLU A 95 -1.63 10.14 -17.82
C GLU A 95 -1.77 11.64 -18.06
N ASP A 96 -0.85 12.43 -17.55
CA ASP A 96 -0.85 13.90 -17.65
C ASP A 96 0.19 14.39 -18.65
N ALA A 97 0.41 13.65 -19.71
CA ALA A 97 1.42 13.92 -20.72
C ALA A 97 0.92 14.88 -21.81
N SER A 98 0.28 15.93 -21.44
CA SER A 98 -0.20 16.94 -22.40
C SER A 98 0.79 18.08 -22.58
#